data_1d1720b520e9f9fd633dbe88eacc8d80
#
_entry.id   1d1720b520e9f9fd633dbe88eacc8d80
#
_cell.length_a   1.000
_cell.length_b   1.000
_cell.length_c   1.000
_cell.angle_alpha   90.00
_cell.angle_beta   90.00
_cell.angle_gamma   90.00
#
_symmetry.space_group_name_H-M   'P 1'
#
loop_
_entity.id
_entity.type
_entity.pdbx_description
1 polymer ?
#
loop_
_entity_poly.entity_id
_entity_poly.type
_entity_poly.pdbx_seq_one_letter_code
_entity_poly.pdbx_strand_id
1 'polypeptide(L)'
;MVGRITKGASIRGVLEYNAEKVLSGEASVLYGNMVLGDCEQSDTFDMRRALLSFQPYLDTRKIKDPVFHVSLNPDITDCLTDAQLTEIAREYMERMGFGEQPYYVFKHRDIDREHIHIVSVRLRADGSIISDSQDRPRSKAILQDIERRYGLRPAVKGEEQREFDTARRVEYGRDNLKQQMKSAVRLLAEQYRFGSITEYRTLLNLYNVDLEERKGEANGKRWNGIVYTATDERGKWVGSPIKSSALTPKGGYKFLQKQIAKNDADIKSEQIKGPIRGTVARAMHRARTQDEFVRLLKTDGIDAVFRQNATGRITGATFVDHRAKIVLNGSRLGKSYSANVFQELFNNPNADRASLLPKLTAPASATPRQQVAEQPKPQR
;
A
#
# COMPACT_ATOMS: atom_id res chain seq x y z
N MET A 1 -2.74 -16.91 -7.63
CA MET A 1 -1.45 -16.35 -8.13
C MET A 1 -1.71 -15.41 -9.31
N VAL A 2 -1.08 -14.24 -9.33
CA VAL A 2 -1.30 -13.22 -10.37
C VAL A 2 -0.06 -13.03 -11.20
N GLY A 3 -0.21 -13.14 -12.53
CA GLY A 3 0.85 -12.87 -13.48
C GLY A 3 0.70 -11.49 -14.14
N ARG A 4 1.74 -10.68 -14.10
CA ARG A 4 1.79 -9.38 -14.78
C ARG A 4 2.90 -9.35 -15.81
N ILE A 5 2.53 -9.41 -17.10
CA ILE A 5 3.46 -9.37 -18.21
C ILE A 5 3.71 -7.92 -18.64
N THR A 6 4.97 -7.57 -18.77
CA THR A 6 5.46 -6.30 -19.33
C THR A 6 6.44 -6.58 -20.47
N LYS A 7 6.50 -5.69 -21.44
CA LYS A 7 7.39 -5.75 -22.60
C LYS A 7 8.31 -4.54 -22.58
N GLY A 8 9.49 -4.68 -23.15
CA GLY A 8 10.46 -3.59 -23.21
C GLY A 8 11.48 -3.74 -24.32
N ALA A 9 12.06 -2.63 -24.70
CA ALA A 9 13.09 -2.60 -25.75
C ALA A 9 14.50 -2.95 -25.22
N SER A 10 14.76 -2.77 -23.92
CA SER A 10 16.08 -2.90 -23.32
C SER A 10 16.14 -4.02 -22.29
N ILE A 11 16.80 -5.12 -22.62
CA ILE A 11 17.10 -6.19 -21.66
C ILE A 11 18.04 -5.69 -20.57
N ARG A 12 19.01 -4.82 -20.92
CA ARG A 12 19.95 -4.21 -19.98
C ARG A 12 19.19 -3.50 -18.84
N GLY A 13 18.23 -2.62 -19.14
CA GLY A 13 17.50 -1.87 -18.14
C GLY A 13 16.68 -2.74 -17.19
N VAL A 14 16.11 -3.84 -17.69
CA VAL A 14 15.36 -4.79 -16.85
C VAL A 14 16.30 -5.59 -15.95
N LEU A 15 17.46 -6.00 -16.46
CA LEU A 15 18.48 -6.69 -15.67
C LEU A 15 19.12 -5.75 -14.63
N GLU A 16 19.42 -4.48 -14.98
CA GLU A 16 19.94 -3.47 -14.06
C GLU A 16 18.99 -3.23 -12.89
N TYR A 17 17.70 -3.11 -13.15
CA TYR A 17 16.68 -3.00 -12.11
C TYR A 17 16.72 -4.17 -11.11
N ASN A 18 16.81 -5.41 -11.62
CA ASN A 18 16.88 -6.59 -10.75
C ASN A 18 18.25 -6.69 -10.04
N ALA A 19 19.35 -6.33 -10.71
CA ALA A 19 20.68 -6.29 -10.11
C ALA A 19 20.76 -5.30 -8.95
N GLU A 20 20.19 -4.10 -9.09
CA GLU A 20 20.10 -3.13 -7.99
C GLU A 20 19.34 -3.69 -6.79
N LYS A 21 18.27 -4.45 -7.04
CA LYS A 21 17.51 -5.13 -6.00
C LYS A 21 18.30 -6.24 -5.29
N VAL A 22 19.10 -7.00 -6.03
CA VAL A 22 19.99 -8.02 -5.46
C VAL A 22 21.07 -7.35 -4.61
N LEU A 23 21.70 -6.29 -5.11
CA LEU A 23 22.73 -5.53 -4.37
C LEU A 23 22.20 -4.88 -3.09
N SER A 24 20.94 -4.46 -3.08
CA SER A 24 20.28 -3.88 -1.88
C SER A 24 19.75 -4.93 -0.90
N GLY A 25 19.88 -6.25 -1.19
CA GLY A 25 19.32 -7.32 -0.38
C GLY A 25 17.78 -7.45 -0.50
N GLU A 26 17.16 -6.67 -1.40
CA GLU A 26 15.71 -6.71 -1.66
C GLU A 26 15.31 -7.84 -2.63
N ALA A 27 16.25 -8.49 -3.28
CA ALA A 27 16.04 -9.65 -4.14
C ALA A 27 17.20 -10.63 -4.06
N SER A 28 16.96 -11.86 -4.52
CA SER A 28 18.00 -12.87 -4.77
C SER A 28 17.76 -13.52 -6.13
N VAL A 29 18.83 -14.05 -6.74
CA VAL A 29 18.71 -14.88 -7.95
C VAL A 29 18.25 -16.26 -7.52
N LEU A 30 17.09 -16.68 -7.99
CA LEU A 30 16.52 -17.98 -7.64
C LEU A 30 16.93 -19.07 -8.63
N TYR A 31 16.97 -18.73 -9.93
CA TYR A 31 17.26 -19.69 -10.98
C TYR A 31 17.70 -18.99 -12.28
N GLY A 32 18.53 -19.65 -13.08
CA GLY A 32 18.89 -19.25 -14.42
C GLY A 32 18.74 -20.39 -15.42
N ASN A 33 18.04 -20.17 -16.53
CA ASN A 33 17.90 -21.12 -17.63
C ASN A 33 18.73 -20.69 -18.83
N MET A 34 19.57 -21.57 -19.39
CA MET A 34 20.41 -21.30 -20.56
C MET A 34 21.23 -20.00 -20.46
N VAL A 35 21.73 -19.70 -19.28
CA VAL A 35 22.53 -18.52 -18.98
C VAL A 35 23.95 -18.89 -18.55
N LEU A 36 24.89 -17.97 -18.69
CA LEU A 36 26.28 -18.17 -18.33
C LEU A 36 26.49 -18.02 -16.83
N GLY A 37 27.11 -19.03 -16.21
CA GLY A 37 27.45 -19.06 -14.79
C GLY A 37 26.50 -19.88 -13.96
N ASP A 38 26.88 -20.07 -12.69
CA ASP A 38 26.06 -20.74 -11.69
C ASP A 38 25.09 -19.73 -11.11
N CYS A 39 23.79 -19.98 -11.25
CA CYS A 39 22.72 -19.01 -10.97
C CYS A 39 21.64 -19.61 -10.06
N GLU A 40 21.97 -20.64 -9.28
CA GLU A 40 21.03 -21.23 -8.35
C GLU A 40 21.18 -20.63 -6.96
N GLN A 41 20.10 -20.02 -6.44
CA GLN A 41 19.99 -19.48 -5.06
C GLN A 41 21.17 -18.57 -4.66
N SER A 42 21.45 -17.56 -5.47
CA SER A 42 22.56 -16.63 -5.26
C SER A 42 22.11 -15.25 -4.81
N ASP A 43 22.78 -14.70 -3.80
CA ASP A 43 22.66 -13.31 -3.37
C ASP A 43 23.58 -12.37 -4.16
N THR A 44 24.22 -12.87 -5.22
CA THR A 44 25.05 -12.09 -6.14
C THR A 44 24.57 -12.25 -7.57
N PHE A 45 24.74 -11.19 -8.38
CA PHE A 45 24.33 -11.18 -9.78
C PHE A 45 25.42 -10.57 -10.67
N ASP A 46 25.95 -11.38 -11.59
CA ASP A 46 26.95 -10.93 -12.56
C ASP A 46 26.28 -10.37 -13.82
N MET A 47 26.13 -9.05 -13.85
CA MET A 47 25.50 -8.32 -14.94
C MET A 47 26.19 -8.55 -16.30
N ARG A 48 27.52 -8.71 -16.32
CA ARG A 48 28.28 -8.93 -17.56
C ARG A 48 27.97 -10.29 -18.17
N ARG A 49 27.99 -11.35 -17.36
CA ARG A 49 27.61 -12.71 -17.79
C ARG A 49 26.15 -12.77 -18.21
N ALA A 50 25.27 -12.11 -17.49
CA ALA A 50 23.86 -12.03 -17.83
C ALA A 50 23.66 -11.39 -19.21
N LEU A 51 24.28 -10.25 -19.52
CA LEU A 51 24.17 -9.61 -20.81
C LEU A 51 24.73 -10.47 -21.95
N LEU A 52 25.87 -11.17 -21.72
CA LEU A 52 26.44 -12.10 -22.69
C LEU A 52 25.48 -13.25 -23.00
N SER A 53 24.74 -13.76 -22.03
CA SER A 53 23.75 -14.82 -22.21
C SER A 53 22.62 -14.43 -23.18
N PHE A 54 22.22 -13.17 -23.15
CA PHE A 54 21.15 -12.69 -24.04
C PHE A 54 21.64 -12.17 -25.39
N GLN A 55 22.94 -11.92 -25.55
CA GLN A 55 23.48 -11.30 -26.77
C GLN A 55 23.06 -11.99 -28.10
N PRO A 56 23.04 -13.35 -28.22
CA PRO A 56 22.61 -14.03 -29.45
C PRO A 56 21.14 -13.79 -29.81
N TYR A 57 20.33 -13.35 -28.87
CA TYR A 57 18.87 -13.20 -28.97
C TYR A 57 18.43 -11.72 -29.11
N LEU A 58 19.36 -10.80 -29.37
CA LEU A 58 19.11 -9.36 -29.40
C LEU A 58 19.35 -8.76 -30.80
N ASP A 59 18.55 -9.12 -31.79
CA ASP A 59 18.55 -8.44 -33.07
C ASP A 59 17.36 -7.47 -33.18
N THR A 60 17.64 -6.18 -32.91
CA THR A 60 16.63 -5.10 -32.91
C THR A 60 16.02 -4.83 -34.30
N ARG A 61 16.64 -5.32 -35.38
CA ARG A 61 16.08 -5.21 -36.74
C ARG A 61 14.88 -6.12 -36.92
N LYS A 62 14.77 -7.19 -36.12
CA LYS A 62 13.69 -8.18 -36.21
C LYS A 62 12.53 -7.90 -35.28
N ILE A 63 12.78 -7.29 -34.13
CA ILE A 63 11.78 -7.04 -33.10
C ILE A 63 12.05 -5.74 -32.31
N LYS A 64 11.04 -4.87 -32.19
CA LYS A 64 11.13 -3.59 -31.47
C LYS A 64 11.20 -3.77 -29.95
N ASP A 65 10.37 -4.66 -29.39
CA ASP A 65 10.26 -4.91 -27.95
C ASP A 65 10.60 -6.39 -27.67
N PRO A 66 11.91 -6.75 -27.67
CA PRO A 66 12.35 -8.14 -27.54
C PRO A 66 12.18 -8.69 -26.13
N VAL A 67 12.08 -7.86 -25.11
CA VAL A 67 12.06 -8.30 -23.72
C VAL A 67 10.70 -8.82 -23.32
N PHE A 68 10.71 -10.00 -22.70
CA PHE A 68 9.60 -10.57 -21.97
C PHE A 68 9.93 -10.51 -20.49
N HIS A 69 9.15 -9.76 -19.73
CA HIS A 69 9.30 -9.64 -18.29
C HIS A 69 7.95 -9.92 -17.65
N VAL A 70 7.91 -10.87 -16.75
CA VAL A 70 6.69 -11.23 -16.00
C VAL A 70 6.97 -11.28 -14.52
N SER A 71 6.07 -10.71 -13.71
CA SER A 71 6.04 -10.97 -12.28
C SER A 71 4.94 -11.98 -11.95
N LEU A 72 5.27 -13.02 -11.19
CA LEU A 72 4.33 -13.99 -10.64
C LEU A 72 4.18 -13.73 -9.15
N ASN A 73 2.96 -13.49 -8.74
CA ASN A 73 2.63 -13.01 -7.41
C ASN A 73 1.68 -14.01 -6.74
N PRO A 74 2.17 -14.91 -5.86
CA PRO A 74 1.33 -15.76 -5.01
C PRO A 74 0.48 -14.93 -4.04
N ASP A 75 -0.57 -15.50 -3.48
CA ASP A 75 -1.27 -14.86 -2.36
C ASP A 75 -0.34 -14.76 -1.14
N ILE A 76 -0.55 -13.75 -0.31
CA ILE A 76 0.28 -13.52 0.89
C ILE A 76 0.18 -14.67 1.91
N THR A 77 -0.88 -15.44 1.84
CA THR A 77 -1.09 -16.61 2.69
C THR A 77 -0.44 -17.88 2.14
N ASP A 78 -0.01 -17.86 0.87
CA ASP A 78 0.69 -18.97 0.24
C ASP A 78 2.15 -18.98 0.68
N CYS A 79 2.55 -20.01 1.45
CA CYS A 79 3.93 -20.22 1.87
C CYS A 79 4.63 -21.15 0.88
N LEU A 80 5.34 -20.59 -0.10
CA LEU A 80 6.07 -21.34 -1.12
C LEU A 80 7.57 -21.39 -0.78
N THR A 81 8.16 -22.55 -0.87
CA THR A 81 9.64 -22.69 -0.79
C THR A 81 10.31 -22.20 -2.07
N ASP A 82 11.61 -21.92 -2.01
CA ASP A 82 12.40 -21.52 -3.18
C ASP A 82 12.38 -22.58 -4.28
N ALA A 83 12.41 -23.87 -3.91
CA ALA A 83 12.27 -24.98 -4.84
C ALA A 83 10.90 -24.96 -5.56
N GLN A 84 9.81 -24.72 -4.81
CA GLN A 84 8.47 -24.63 -5.40
C GLN A 84 8.33 -23.39 -6.33
N LEU A 85 8.88 -22.27 -5.92
CA LEU A 85 8.88 -21.05 -6.76
C LEU A 85 9.68 -21.26 -8.05
N THR A 86 10.82 -21.96 -7.98
CA THR A 86 11.63 -22.32 -9.14
C THR A 86 10.85 -23.23 -10.09
N GLU A 87 10.22 -24.27 -9.57
CA GLU A 87 9.44 -25.22 -10.37
C GLU A 87 8.24 -24.55 -11.04
N ILE A 88 7.53 -23.70 -10.30
CA ILE A 88 6.43 -22.89 -10.85
C ILE A 88 6.93 -21.97 -11.97
N ALA A 89 8.09 -21.32 -11.80
CA ALA A 89 8.68 -20.47 -12.83
C ALA A 89 9.04 -21.27 -14.08
N ARG A 90 9.68 -22.41 -13.93
CA ARG A 90 10.08 -23.29 -15.05
C ARG A 90 8.86 -23.78 -15.82
N GLU A 91 7.85 -24.32 -15.12
CA GLU A 91 6.61 -24.76 -15.74
C GLU A 91 5.88 -23.62 -16.47
N TYR A 92 5.79 -22.45 -15.82
CA TYR A 92 5.17 -21.29 -16.43
C TYR A 92 5.88 -20.88 -17.73
N MET A 93 7.21 -20.81 -17.71
CA MET A 93 8.00 -20.44 -18.90
C MET A 93 7.90 -21.48 -20.02
N GLU A 94 7.93 -22.77 -19.70
CA GLU A 94 7.72 -23.87 -20.65
C GLU A 94 6.36 -23.71 -21.34
N ARG A 95 5.28 -23.58 -20.59
CA ARG A 95 3.90 -23.47 -21.11
C ARG A 95 3.63 -22.15 -21.84
N MET A 96 4.37 -21.09 -21.52
CA MET A 96 4.36 -19.84 -22.27
C MET A 96 5.20 -19.90 -23.55
N GLY A 97 5.94 -20.99 -23.81
CA GLY A 97 6.78 -21.22 -24.99
C GLY A 97 8.17 -20.62 -24.88
N PHE A 98 8.66 -20.40 -23.66
CA PHE A 98 9.99 -19.86 -23.36
C PHE A 98 10.93 -20.92 -22.73
N GLY A 99 10.58 -22.19 -22.74
CA GLY A 99 11.40 -23.25 -22.14
C GLY A 99 12.83 -23.33 -22.71
N GLU A 100 12.97 -23.08 -24.03
CA GLU A 100 14.26 -23.07 -24.74
C GLU A 100 14.83 -21.65 -24.93
N GLN A 101 14.47 -20.73 -24.05
CA GLN A 101 15.00 -19.36 -24.04
C GLN A 101 15.88 -19.11 -22.83
N PRO A 102 16.88 -18.21 -22.92
CA PRO A 102 17.58 -17.74 -21.73
C PRO A 102 16.62 -16.94 -20.86
N TYR A 103 16.60 -17.24 -19.57
CA TYR A 103 15.87 -16.42 -18.59
C TYR A 103 16.49 -16.51 -17.22
N TYR A 104 16.29 -15.44 -16.43
CA TYR A 104 16.56 -15.39 -15.01
C TYR A 104 15.27 -15.32 -14.23
N VAL A 105 15.27 -15.96 -13.07
CA VAL A 105 14.21 -15.87 -12.06
C VAL A 105 14.79 -15.18 -10.84
N PHE A 106 14.23 -14.03 -10.49
CA PHE A 106 14.58 -13.27 -9.29
C PHE A 106 13.46 -13.38 -8.28
N LYS A 107 13.79 -13.73 -7.03
CA LYS A 107 12.86 -13.67 -5.90
C LYS A 107 12.97 -12.31 -5.26
N HIS A 108 11.88 -11.56 -5.25
CA HIS A 108 11.80 -10.24 -4.66
C HIS A 108 11.11 -10.27 -3.29
N ARG A 109 11.62 -9.46 -2.36
CA ARG A 109 11.10 -9.24 -1.00
C ARG A 109 10.87 -7.75 -0.73
N ASP A 110 10.73 -6.95 -1.77
CA ASP A 110 10.59 -5.49 -1.71
C ASP A 110 9.16 -5.01 -1.42
N ILE A 111 8.22 -5.93 -1.29
CA ILE A 111 6.84 -5.74 -0.82
C ILE A 111 6.53 -6.81 0.24
N ASP A 112 5.41 -6.66 0.94
CA ASP A 112 5.01 -7.54 2.07
C ASP A 112 4.77 -9.01 1.70
N ARG A 113 4.88 -9.37 0.44
CA ARG A 113 4.80 -10.75 -0.03
C ARG A 113 6.00 -11.10 -0.91
N GLU A 114 6.43 -12.33 -0.81
CA GLU A 114 7.40 -12.87 -1.74
C GLU A 114 6.77 -13.03 -3.13
N HIS A 115 7.49 -12.61 -4.15
CA HIS A 115 7.07 -12.75 -5.53
C HIS A 115 8.30 -12.94 -6.43
N ILE A 116 8.09 -13.50 -7.60
CA ILE A 116 9.20 -13.72 -8.53
C ILE A 116 9.05 -12.85 -9.78
N HIS A 117 10.18 -12.36 -10.26
CA HIS A 117 10.33 -11.71 -11.55
C HIS A 117 11.09 -12.64 -12.48
N ILE A 118 10.53 -12.89 -13.66
CA ILE A 118 11.17 -13.69 -14.71
C ILE A 118 11.49 -12.78 -15.88
N VAL A 119 12.75 -12.73 -16.27
CA VAL A 119 13.26 -11.89 -17.35
C VAL A 119 13.78 -12.75 -18.46
N SER A 120 13.22 -12.62 -19.67
CA SER A 120 13.59 -13.37 -20.89
C SER A 120 13.47 -12.49 -22.13
N VAL A 121 13.70 -13.09 -23.29
CA VAL A 121 13.58 -12.46 -24.60
C VAL A 121 12.72 -13.30 -25.53
N ARG A 122 12.05 -12.62 -26.48
CA ARG A 122 11.10 -13.23 -27.42
C ARG A 122 11.72 -13.67 -28.74
N LEU A 123 12.91 -13.17 -29.07
CA LEU A 123 13.64 -13.60 -30.26
C LEU A 123 14.37 -14.92 -29.97
N ARG A 124 14.17 -15.95 -30.77
CA ARG A 124 14.92 -17.21 -30.67
C ARG A 124 16.24 -17.15 -31.38
N ALA A 125 17.13 -18.09 -31.11
CA ALA A 125 18.44 -18.19 -31.76
C ALA A 125 18.34 -18.41 -33.24
N ASP A 126 17.27 -19.09 -33.75
CA ASP A 126 16.97 -19.29 -35.18
C ASP A 126 16.41 -18.00 -35.82
N GLY A 127 16.19 -16.96 -35.08
CA GLY A 127 15.63 -15.70 -35.53
C GLY A 127 14.10 -15.69 -35.64
N SER A 128 13.40 -16.75 -35.23
CA SER A 128 11.95 -16.72 -35.06
C SER A 128 11.52 -15.94 -33.81
N ILE A 129 10.27 -15.47 -33.80
CA ILE A 129 9.76 -14.65 -32.71
C ILE A 129 8.66 -15.40 -31.98
N ILE A 130 8.78 -15.50 -30.66
CA ILE A 130 7.71 -16.03 -29.81
C ILE A 130 6.53 -15.06 -29.86
N SER A 131 5.39 -15.55 -30.28
CA SER A 131 4.16 -14.77 -30.43
C SER A 131 3.70 -14.25 -29.07
N ASP A 132 3.33 -12.98 -29.00
CA ASP A 132 2.70 -12.34 -27.84
C ASP A 132 1.17 -12.29 -27.96
N SER A 133 0.64 -12.93 -29.00
CA SER A 133 -0.80 -13.07 -29.17
C SER A 133 -1.39 -13.83 -27.98
N GLN A 134 -2.42 -13.26 -27.37
CA GLN A 134 -3.11 -13.87 -26.23
C GLN A 134 -2.23 -14.16 -25.00
N ASP A 135 -1.10 -13.45 -24.82
CA ASP A 135 -0.20 -13.65 -23.68
C ASP A 135 -0.95 -13.59 -22.34
N ARG A 136 -1.81 -12.59 -22.16
CA ARG A 136 -2.55 -12.41 -20.90
C ARG A 136 -3.57 -13.52 -20.61
N PRO A 137 -4.47 -13.91 -21.57
CA PRO A 137 -5.36 -15.04 -21.37
C PRO A 137 -4.61 -16.36 -21.16
N ARG A 138 -3.53 -16.62 -21.93
CA ARG A 138 -2.69 -17.81 -21.78
C ARG A 138 -2.05 -17.86 -20.40
N SER A 139 -1.40 -16.78 -20.00
CA SER A 139 -0.80 -16.65 -18.66
C SER A 139 -1.82 -16.91 -17.56
N LYS A 140 -3.01 -16.33 -17.66
CA LYS A 140 -4.08 -16.55 -16.68
C LYS A 140 -4.49 -18.01 -16.59
N ALA A 141 -4.69 -18.68 -17.73
CA ALA A 141 -5.09 -20.09 -17.75
C ALA A 141 -4.00 -21.00 -17.14
N ILE A 142 -2.73 -20.74 -17.46
CA ILE A 142 -1.58 -21.47 -16.90
C ILE A 142 -1.53 -21.28 -15.39
N LEU A 143 -1.65 -20.04 -14.89
CA LEU A 143 -1.57 -19.74 -13.46
C LEU A 143 -2.74 -20.32 -12.67
N GLN A 144 -3.95 -20.32 -13.22
CA GLN A 144 -5.11 -20.99 -12.60
C GLN A 144 -4.92 -22.51 -12.47
N ASP A 145 -4.23 -23.13 -13.42
CA ASP A 145 -3.92 -24.53 -13.35
C ASP A 145 -2.81 -24.82 -12.31
N ILE A 146 -1.77 -24.00 -12.27
CA ILE A 146 -0.72 -24.03 -11.26
C ILE A 146 -1.33 -23.87 -9.86
N GLU A 147 -2.21 -22.88 -9.64
CA GLU A 147 -2.92 -22.69 -8.38
C GLU A 147 -3.61 -23.96 -7.89
N ARG A 148 -4.33 -24.63 -8.79
CA ARG A 148 -5.05 -25.89 -8.45
C ARG A 148 -4.11 -27.00 -8.05
N ARG A 149 -3.00 -27.20 -8.80
CA ARG A 149 -2.06 -28.30 -8.56
C ARG A 149 -1.21 -28.13 -7.32
N TYR A 150 -0.83 -26.88 -7.01
CA TYR A 150 -0.05 -26.55 -5.82
C TYR A 150 -0.93 -26.23 -4.61
N GLY A 151 -2.27 -26.31 -4.73
CA GLY A 151 -3.19 -26.00 -3.64
C GLY A 151 -3.14 -24.55 -3.17
N LEU A 152 -2.78 -23.62 -4.09
CA LEU A 152 -2.65 -22.21 -3.79
C LEU A 152 -4.01 -21.53 -3.77
N ARG A 153 -4.10 -20.42 -3.05
CA ARG A 153 -5.29 -19.60 -3.04
C ARG A 153 -5.56 -19.00 -4.43
N PRO A 154 -6.76 -19.24 -5.02
CA PRO A 154 -7.09 -18.72 -6.34
C PRO A 154 -7.09 -17.20 -6.37
N ALA A 155 -6.51 -16.60 -7.40
CA ALA A 155 -6.57 -15.16 -7.63
C ALA A 155 -7.99 -14.74 -8.01
N VAL A 156 -8.66 -14.00 -7.14
CA VAL A 156 -10.00 -13.47 -7.38
C VAL A 156 -9.90 -12.07 -7.98
N LYS A 157 -10.63 -11.83 -9.10
CA LYS A 157 -10.63 -10.52 -9.77
C LYS A 157 -11.12 -9.43 -8.81
N GLY A 158 -10.24 -8.48 -8.49
CA GLY A 158 -10.52 -7.35 -7.60
C GLY A 158 -10.06 -7.54 -6.13
N GLU A 159 -9.72 -8.74 -5.67
CA GLU A 159 -9.07 -8.93 -4.35
C GLU A 159 -7.63 -8.44 -4.35
N GLU A 160 -6.90 -8.63 -5.44
CA GLU A 160 -5.55 -8.09 -5.61
C GLU A 160 -5.47 -6.60 -5.35
N GLN A 161 -6.42 -5.84 -5.93
CA GLN A 161 -6.48 -4.40 -5.79
C GLN A 161 -6.73 -4.01 -4.33
N ARG A 162 -7.54 -4.82 -3.61
CA ARG A 162 -7.89 -4.56 -2.20
C ARG A 162 -6.74 -4.88 -1.24
N GLU A 163 -5.96 -5.92 -1.49
CA GLU A 163 -4.78 -6.26 -0.66
C GLU A 163 -3.62 -5.28 -0.87
N PHE A 164 -3.36 -4.88 -2.11
CA PHE A 164 -2.40 -3.81 -2.43
C PHE A 164 -2.86 -2.43 -1.93
N ASP A 165 -4.15 -2.27 -1.70
CA ASP A 165 -4.77 -1.01 -1.30
C ASP A 165 -4.97 -0.90 0.21
N THR A 166 -4.47 -1.83 1.02
CA THR A 166 -4.54 -1.74 2.49
C THR A 166 -3.20 -1.25 3.04
N ALA A 167 -3.21 -0.06 3.61
CA ALA A 167 -2.04 0.46 4.31
C ALA A 167 -1.77 -0.38 5.56
N ARG A 168 -0.50 -0.77 5.76
CA ARG A 168 -0.04 -1.50 6.94
C ARG A 168 0.85 -0.62 7.81
N ARG A 169 0.94 -0.97 9.09
CA ARG A 169 1.89 -0.30 9.99
C ARG A 169 3.31 -0.59 9.54
N VAL A 170 4.12 0.45 9.56
CA VAL A 170 5.54 0.35 9.27
C VAL A 170 6.25 -0.30 10.47
N GLU A 171 7.06 -1.31 10.22
CA GLU A 171 7.82 -2.02 11.24
C GLU A 171 9.31 -1.74 11.04
N TYR A 172 9.88 -0.92 11.93
CA TYR A 172 11.31 -0.65 11.92
C TYR A 172 12.10 -1.91 12.33
N GLY A 173 13.18 -2.20 11.60
CA GLY A 173 13.98 -3.41 11.83
C GLY A 173 13.61 -4.60 10.95
N ARG A 174 12.50 -4.55 10.22
CA ARG A 174 12.23 -5.45 9.10
C ARG A 174 12.86 -4.94 7.81
N ASP A 175 13.15 -5.88 6.91
CA ASP A 175 13.62 -5.55 5.56
C ASP A 175 12.66 -4.60 4.86
N ASN A 176 13.20 -3.73 3.98
CA ASN A 176 12.41 -2.82 3.13
C ASN A 176 11.67 -1.68 3.84
N LEU A 177 12.21 -1.13 4.94
CA LEU A 177 11.62 0.01 5.64
C LEU A 177 11.16 1.14 4.68
N LYS A 178 12.01 1.51 3.71
CA LYS A 178 11.69 2.55 2.72
C LYS A 178 10.47 2.19 1.88
N GLN A 179 10.32 0.93 1.49
CA GLN A 179 9.18 0.46 0.69
C GLN A 179 7.90 0.40 1.53
N GLN A 180 7.98 -0.06 2.78
CA GLN A 180 6.85 -0.01 3.72
C GLN A 180 6.36 1.43 3.89
N MET A 181 7.27 2.37 4.17
CA MET A 181 6.94 3.80 4.29
C MET A 181 6.34 4.36 2.99
N LYS A 182 6.91 4.03 1.82
CA LYS A 182 6.40 4.44 0.51
C LYS A 182 4.96 3.98 0.31
N SER A 183 4.67 2.72 0.61
CA SER A 183 3.32 2.14 0.47
C SER A 183 2.34 2.80 1.43
N ALA A 184 2.67 2.93 2.72
CA ALA A 184 1.82 3.57 3.71
C ALA A 184 1.52 5.03 3.33
N VAL A 185 2.55 5.84 3.06
CA VAL A 185 2.39 7.24 2.66
C VAL A 185 1.51 7.39 1.43
N ARG A 186 1.76 6.60 0.38
CA ARG A 186 0.98 6.67 -0.86
C ARG A 186 -0.48 6.29 -0.63
N LEU A 187 -0.74 5.13 -0.03
CA LEU A 187 -2.08 4.59 0.14
C LEU A 187 -2.93 5.48 1.05
N LEU A 188 -2.39 5.93 2.17
CA LEU A 188 -3.10 6.81 3.10
C LEU A 188 -3.43 8.17 2.47
N ALA A 189 -2.51 8.74 1.66
CA ALA A 189 -2.75 10.00 0.96
C ALA A 189 -3.81 9.88 -0.16
N GLU A 190 -3.94 8.70 -0.78
CA GLU A 190 -4.89 8.46 -1.86
C GLU A 190 -6.28 8.03 -1.36
N GLN A 191 -6.33 7.25 -0.28
CA GLN A 191 -7.58 6.63 0.18
C GLN A 191 -8.34 7.49 1.18
N TYR A 192 -7.62 8.25 2.02
CA TYR A 192 -8.26 9.02 3.07
C TYR A 192 -8.53 10.46 2.66
N ARG A 193 -9.65 10.99 3.14
CA ARG A 193 -9.98 12.41 3.05
C ARG A 193 -9.51 13.12 4.31
N PHE A 194 -8.74 14.16 4.15
CA PHE A 194 -8.23 15.01 5.22
C PHE A 194 -8.21 16.47 4.75
N GLY A 195 -8.39 17.40 5.66
CA GLY A 195 -8.47 18.84 5.35
C GLY A 195 -7.24 19.63 5.79
N SER A 196 -6.20 18.97 6.29
CA SER A 196 -4.93 19.61 6.65
C SER A 196 -3.79 18.60 6.70
N ILE A 197 -2.55 19.11 6.56
CA ILE A 197 -1.35 18.27 6.73
C ILE A 197 -1.28 17.70 8.16
N THR A 198 -1.75 18.43 9.17
CA THR A 198 -1.81 17.96 10.55
C THR A 198 -2.75 16.75 10.71
N GLU A 199 -3.91 16.75 10.05
CA GLU A 199 -4.82 15.61 10.03
C GLU A 199 -4.17 14.40 9.35
N TYR A 200 -3.51 14.62 8.20
CA TYR A 200 -2.77 13.56 7.50
C TYR A 200 -1.59 13.02 8.34
N ARG A 201 -0.85 13.89 9.03
CA ARG A 201 0.20 13.48 9.97
C ARG A 201 -0.34 12.59 11.10
N THR A 202 -1.51 12.96 11.67
CA THR A 202 -2.16 12.13 12.70
C THR A 202 -2.54 10.75 12.17
N LEU A 203 -3.04 10.67 10.93
CA LEU A 203 -3.31 9.39 10.27
C LEU A 203 -2.04 8.57 10.11
N LEU A 204 -0.95 9.16 9.61
CA LEU A 204 0.34 8.49 9.43
C LEU A 204 0.91 7.94 10.73
N ASN A 205 0.77 8.67 11.83
CA ASN A 205 1.27 8.24 13.14
C ASN A 205 0.62 6.93 13.62
N LEU A 206 -0.64 6.64 13.21
CA LEU A 206 -1.28 5.35 13.47
C LEU A 206 -0.62 4.19 12.70
N TYR A 207 0.19 4.52 11.69
CA TYR A 207 0.91 3.57 10.84
C TYR A 207 2.44 3.63 11.05
N ASN A 208 2.90 4.15 12.19
CA ASN A 208 4.30 4.26 12.57
C ASN A 208 5.13 5.10 11.58
N VAL A 209 4.53 6.12 11.00
CA VAL A 209 5.22 7.10 10.15
C VAL A 209 4.89 8.50 10.65
N ASP A 210 5.91 9.31 10.85
CA ASP A 210 5.74 10.74 11.15
C ASP A 210 6.08 11.61 9.92
N LEU A 211 5.53 12.82 9.90
CA LEU A 211 5.67 13.78 8.83
C LEU A 211 6.12 15.13 9.39
N GLU A 212 7.12 15.73 8.75
CA GLU A 212 7.56 17.09 9.04
C GLU A 212 7.52 17.95 7.79
N GLU A 213 6.93 19.15 7.89
CA GLU A 213 7.00 20.16 6.85
C GLU A 213 8.33 20.91 6.96
N ARG A 214 9.06 20.99 5.86
CA ARG A 214 10.28 21.78 5.72
C ARG A 214 10.03 22.93 4.76
N LYS A 215 10.42 24.13 5.17
CA LYS A 215 10.32 25.37 4.39
C LYS A 215 11.70 25.96 4.23
N GLY A 216 11.97 26.52 3.08
CA GLY A 216 13.24 27.18 2.83
C GLY A 216 13.17 28.09 1.63
N GLU A 217 14.29 28.75 1.34
CA GLU A 217 14.49 29.60 0.17
C GLU A 217 15.78 29.18 -0.54
N ALA A 218 15.72 29.04 -1.85
CA ALA A 218 16.87 28.74 -2.68
C ALA A 218 16.76 29.53 -3.99
N ASN A 219 17.84 30.22 -4.37
CA ASN A 219 17.89 31.07 -5.57
C ASN A 219 16.71 32.08 -5.64
N GLY A 220 16.40 32.74 -4.52
CA GLY A 220 15.30 33.71 -4.42
C GLY A 220 13.89 33.12 -4.53
N LYS A 221 13.74 31.77 -4.54
CA LYS A 221 12.45 31.08 -4.59
C LYS A 221 12.20 30.32 -3.30
N ARG A 222 11.04 30.61 -2.68
CA ARG A 222 10.57 29.84 -1.51
C ARG A 222 10.11 28.46 -1.93
N TRP A 223 10.48 27.45 -1.15
CA TRP A 223 10.03 26.07 -1.35
C TRP A 223 9.44 25.48 -0.08
N ASN A 224 8.48 24.59 -0.25
CA ASN A 224 7.92 23.77 0.79
C ASN A 224 8.16 22.30 0.44
N GLY A 225 8.64 21.53 1.40
CA GLY A 225 8.91 20.11 1.26
C GLY A 225 8.32 19.31 2.42
N ILE A 226 8.24 18.01 2.23
CA ILE A 226 7.83 17.04 3.25
C ILE A 226 8.97 16.06 3.46
N VAL A 227 9.20 15.74 4.72
CA VAL A 227 10.11 14.68 5.16
C VAL A 227 9.32 13.68 6.00
N TYR A 228 9.57 12.40 5.79
CA TYR A 228 8.94 11.30 6.51
C TYR A 228 9.97 10.57 7.36
N THR A 229 9.59 10.18 8.57
CA THR A 229 10.44 9.41 9.48
C THR A 229 9.62 8.25 10.03
N ALA A 230 10.20 7.05 10.07
CA ALA A 230 9.57 5.92 10.76
C ALA A 230 9.55 6.18 12.27
N THR A 231 8.53 5.68 12.95
CA THR A 231 8.43 5.74 14.41
C THR A 231 8.32 4.34 15.00
N ASP A 232 8.74 4.20 16.26
CA ASP A 232 8.42 3.02 17.07
C ASP A 232 6.95 3.07 17.54
N GLU A 233 6.52 2.04 18.26
CA GLU A 233 5.16 1.95 18.81
C GLU A 233 4.82 3.06 19.83
N ARG A 234 5.85 3.74 20.35
CA ARG A 234 5.71 4.87 21.27
C ARG A 234 5.71 6.22 20.56
N GLY A 235 5.78 6.22 19.23
CA GLY A 235 5.82 7.42 18.40
C GLY A 235 7.19 8.11 18.38
N LYS A 236 8.25 7.49 18.89
CA LYS A 236 9.60 8.04 18.84
C LYS A 236 10.21 7.76 17.46
N TRP A 237 10.86 8.75 16.88
CA TRP A 237 11.55 8.62 15.59
C TRP A 237 12.64 7.56 15.64
N VAL A 238 12.65 6.71 14.62
CA VAL A 238 13.65 5.65 14.39
C VAL A 238 14.13 5.71 12.94
N GLY A 239 15.43 5.47 12.76
CA GLY A 239 16.05 5.58 11.44
C GLY A 239 16.25 7.02 10.96
N SER A 240 16.65 7.17 9.70
CA SER A 240 16.94 8.47 9.08
C SER A 240 15.71 9.04 8.37
N PRO A 241 15.46 10.36 8.47
CA PRO A 241 14.37 11.01 7.74
C PRO A 241 14.54 10.91 6.22
N ILE A 242 13.46 10.62 5.48
CA ILE A 242 13.45 10.47 4.03
C ILE A 242 12.65 11.59 3.39
N LYS A 243 13.25 12.31 2.43
CA LYS A 243 12.53 13.34 1.65
C LYS A 243 11.40 12.71 0.83
N SER A 244 10.26 13.39 0.73
CA SER A 244 9.12 12.91 -0.07
C SER A 244 9.49 12.61 -1.54
N SER A 245 10.40 13.38 -2.13
CA SER A 245 10.88 13.15 -3.50
C SER A 245 11.65 11.83 -3.68
N ALA A 246 12.32 11.35 -2.63
CA ALA A 246 13.02 10.06 -2.61
C ALA A 246 12.12 8.89 -2.17
N LEU A 247 10.93 9.18 -1.64
CA LEU A 247 9.98 8.18 -1.16
C LEU A 247 8.85 7.96 -2.18
N THR A 248 8.02 8.97 -2.42
CA THR A 248 6.92 8.93 -3.40
C THR A 248 6.44 10.34 -3.79
N PRO A 249 6.20 10.61 -5.08
CA PRO A 249 5.60 11.87 -5.52
C PRO A 249 4.21 12.14 -4.89
N LYS A 250 3.47 11.07 -4.57
CA LYS A 250 2.13 11.11 -3.96
C LYS A 250 2.15 11.43 -2.44
N GLY A 251 3.33 11.61 -1.87
CA GLY A 251 3.55 12.15 -0.54
C GLY A 251 4.15 13.56 -0.54
N GLY A 252 4.36 14.17 -1.71
CA GLY A 252 4.96 15.51 -1.83
C GLY A 252 3.99 16.64 -1.42
N TYR A 253 4.53 17.77 -0.96
CA TYR A 253 3.75 18.92 -0.49
C TYR A 253 2.66 19.35 -1.48
N LYS A 254 3.00 19.52 -2.78
CA LYS A 254 2.03 19.91 -3.82
C LYS A 254 0.90 18.91 -3.99
N PHE A 255 1.20 17.60 -3.91
CA PHE A 255 0.19 16.56 -4.01
C PHE A 255 -0.77 16.61 -2.82
N LEU A 256 -0.25 16.72 -1.59
CA LEU A 256 -1.07 16.80 -0.38
C LEU A 256 -1.97 18.05 -0.39
N GLN A 257 -1.46 19.20 -0.81
CA GLN A 257 -2.27 20.42 -0.96
C GLN A 257 -3.41 20.24 -1.97
N LYS A 258 -3.14 19.55 -3.10
CA LYS A 258 -4.19 19.22 -4.08
C LYS A 258 -5.25 18.28 -3.49
N GLN A 259 -4.84 17.28 -2.70
CA GLN A 259 -5.80 16.39 -2.01
C GLN A 259 -6.64 17.16 -0.98
N ILE A 260 -6.03 18.02 -0.17
CA ILE A 260 -6.73 18.86 0.79
C ILE A 260 -7.80 19.72 0.11
N ALA A 261 -7.43 20.39 -0.99
CA ALA A 261 -8.37 21.21 -1.76
C ALA A 261 -9.51 20.37 -2.37
N LYS A 262 -9.20 19.19 -2.89
CA LYS A 262 -10.20 18.25 -3.43
C LYS A 262 -11.19 17.78 -2.36
N ASN A 263 -10.72 17.55 -1.16
CA ASN A 263 -11.52 16.99 -0.07
C ASN A 263 -12.37 18.05 0.67
N ASP A 264 -12.17 19.34 0.40
CA ASP A 264 -12.74 20.42 1.21
C ASP A 264 -14.28 20.41 1.23
N ALA A 265 -14.92 20.15 0.10
CA ALA A 265 -16.38 20.05 0.01
C ALA A 265 -16.93 18.87 0.83
N ASP A 266 -16.30 17.69 0.68
CA ASP A 266 -16.69 16.46 1.39
C ASP A 266 -16.54 16.65 2.91
N ILE A 267 -15.42 17.21 3.35
CA ILE A 267 -15.12 17.46 4.76
C ILE A 267 -16.12 18.45 5.41
N LYS A 268 -16.65 19.38 4.64
CA LYS A 268 -17.67 20.35 5.09
C LYS A 268 -19.08 19.76 5.08
N SER A 269 -19.32 18.66 4.36
CA SER A 269 -20.62 18.05 4.21
C SER A 269 -21.17 17.47 5.52
N GLU A 270 -22.39 17.80 5.86
CA GLU A 270 -23.09 17.21 7.03
C GLU A 270 -23.40 15.72 6.85
N GLN A 271 -23.56 15.26 5.62
CA GLN A 271 -23.76 13.83 5.32
C GLN A 271 -22.57 12.98 5.79
N ILE A 272 -21.35 13.56 5.74
CA ILE A 272 -20.13 12.89 6.19
C ILE A 272 -19.88 13.13 7.68
N LYS A 273 -20.00 14.37 8.15
CA LYS A 273 -19.74 14.73 9.55
C LYS A 273 -20.80 14.21 10.52
N GLY A 274 -22.07 14.19 10.11
CA GLY A 274 -23.20 13.83 10.96
C GLY A 274 -23.05 12.44 11.60
N PRO A 275 -22.82 11.37 10.83
CA PRO A 275 -22.62 10.03 11.39
C PRO A 275 -21.47 9.94 12.38
N ILE A 276 -20.30 10.54 12.04
CA ILE A 276 -19.12 10.56 12.91
C ILE A 276 -19.43 11.33 14.19
N ARG A 277 -20.04 12.51 14.07
CA ARG A 277 -20.46 13.33 15.18
C ARG A 277 -21.40 12.58 16.12
N GLY A 278 -22.38 11.88 15.59
CA GLY A 278 -23.32 11.06 16.37
C GLY A 278 -22.61 9.93 17.13
N THR A 279 -21.66 9.25 16.51
CA THR A 279 -20.89 8.18 17.16
C THR A 279 -20.00 8.73 18.27
N VAL A 280 -19.29 9.83 17.99
CA VAL A 280 -18.44 10.52 18.99
C VAL A 280 -19.29 11.03 20.15
N ALA A 281 -20.45 11.64 19.89
CA ALA A 281 -21.39 12.09 20.94
C ALA A 281 -21.84 10.95 21.86
N ARG A 282 -22.27 9.82 21.30
CA ARG A 282 -22.67 8.64 22.08
C ARG A 282 -21.52 8.12 22.97
N ALA A 283 -20.30 8.07 22.41
CA ALA A 283 -19.14 7.66 23.20
C ALA A 283 -18.84 8.63 24.33
N MET A 284 -18.97 9.96 24.13
CA MET A 284 -18.80 10.97 25.16
C MET A 284 -19.79 10.83 26.31
N HIS A 285 -21.05 10.48 26.03
CA HIS A 285 -22.07 10.24 27.05
C HIS A 285 -21.80 8.98 27.86
N ARG A 286 -21.26 7.93 27.25
CA ARG A 286 -21.03 6.64 27.90
C ARG A 286 -19.72 6.58 28.69
N ALA A 287 -18.66 7.13 28.11
CA ALA A 287 -17.32 7.03 28.72
C ALA A 287 -17.15 7.89 29.96
N ARG A 288 -16.48 7.37 30.96
CA ARG A 288 -16.08 8.11 32.17
C ARG A 288 -14.63 8.54 32.12
N THR A 289 -13.79 7.82 31.39
CA THR A 289 -12.36 8.09 31.23
C THR A 289 -12.00 8.24 29.74
N GLN A 290 -10.84 8.87 29.49
CA GLN A 290 -10.31 8.98 28.13
C GLN A 290 -10.08 7.61 27.48
N ASP A 291 -9.54 6.65 28.23
CA ASP A 291 -9.27 5.30 27.71
C ASP A 291 -10.56 4.54 27.37
N GLU A 292 -11.59 4.70 28.19
CA GLU A 292 -12.90 4.12 27.87
C GLU A 292 -13.50 4.74 26.61
N PHE A 293 -13.37 6.07 26.47
CA PHE A 293 -13.81 6.78 25.27
C PHE A 293 -13.11 6.28 24.01
N VAL A 294 -11.78 6.15 24.06
CA VAL A 294 -10.98 5.64 22.94
C VAL A 294 -11.40 4.20 22.60
N ARG A 295 -11.58 3.33 23.59
CA ARG A 295 -12.03 1.94 23.37
C ARG A 295 -13.42 1.86 22.72
N LEU A 296 -14.37 2.66 23.20
CA LEU A 296 -15.73 2.71 22.65
C LEU A 296 -15.70 3.11 21.16
N LEU A 297 -14.94 4.14 20.80
CA LEU A 297 -14.82 4.56 19.40
C LEU A 297 -14.10 3.52 18.53
N LYS A 298 -13.12 2.82 19.09
CA LYS A 298 -12.40 1.75 18.38
C LYS A 298 -13.33 0.63 17.94
N THR A 299 -14.31 0.24 18.77
CA THR A 299 -15.31 -0.77 18.39
C THR A 299 -16.19 -0.34 17.22
N ASP A 300 -16.35 0.96 17.04
CA ASP A 300 -17.08 1.56 15.91
C ASP A 300 -16.19 1.81 14.69
N GLY A 301 -14.90 1.44 14.74
CA GLY A 301 -13.92 1.62 13.67
C GLY A 301 -13.38 3.05 13.56
N ILE A 302 -13.44 3.81 14.67
CA ILE A 302 -12.91 5.17 14.77
C ILE A 302 -11.74 5.18 15.76
N ASP A 303 -10.57 5.62 15.31
CA ASP A 303 -9.46 5.94 16.20
C ASP A 303 -9.57 7.41 16.66
N ALA A 304 -9.56 7.60 17.98
CA ALA A 304 -9.48 8.93 18.59
C ALA A 304 -8.05 9.18 19.06
N VAL A 305 -7.42 10.22 18.52
CA VAL A 305 -6.04 10.59 18.84
C VAL A 305 -6.02 11.93 19.55
N PHE A 306 -5.57 11.93 20.80
CA PHE A 306 -5.39 13.14 21.61
C PHE A 306 -3.93 13.58 21.59
N ARG A 307 -3.69 14.84 21.24
CA ARG A 307 -2.38 15.47 21.43
C ARG A 307 -2.35 16.12 22.80
N GLN A 308 -1.30 15.86 23.54
CA GLN A 308 -1.07 16.47 24.85
C GLN A 308 0.24 17.27 24.84
N ASN A 309 0.30 18.31 25.65
CA ASN A 309 1.55 19.03 25.91
C ASN A 309 2.35 18.34 27.02
N ALA A 310 3.50 18.91 27.38
CA ALA A 310 4.39 18.37 28.41
C ALA A 310 3.74 18.27 29.81
N THR A 311 2.66 19.03 30.06
CA THR A 311 1.90 18.98 31.33
C THR A 311 0.71 18.01 31.28
N GLY A 312 0.58 17.20 30.21
CA GLY A 312 -0.54 16.27 30.05
C GLY A 312 -1.86 16.90 29.60
N ARG A 313 -1.88 18.23 29.35
CA ARG A 313 -3.08 18.92 28.89
C ARG A 313 -3.40 18.55 27.44
N ILE A 314 -4.66 18.19 27.17
CA ILE A 314 -5.15 17.92 25.81
C ILE A 314 -5.19 19.22 25.00
N THR A 315 -4.40 19.28 23.93
CA THR A 315 -4.29 20.43 23.02
C THR A 315 -4.86 20.16 21.64
N GLY A 316 -5.21 18.92 21.32
CA GLY A 316 -5.81 18.52 20.07
C GLY A 316 -6.58 17.22 20.21
N ALA A 317 -7.68 17.09 19.47
CA ALA A 317 -8.43 15.86 19.32
C ALA A 317 -8.64 15.62 17.81
N THR A 318 -8.33 14.44 17.32
CA THR A 318 -8.49 14.05 15.91
C THR A 318 -9.15 12.69 15.85
N PHE A 319 -10.13 12.54 14.99
CA PHE A 319 -10.88 11.30 14.77
C PHE A 319 -10.58 10.75 13.40
N VAL A 320 -10.18 9.49 13.34
CA VAL A 320 -9.90 8.75 12.12
C VAL A 320 -10.96 7.67 11.93
N ASP A 321 -11.89 7.89 11.03
CA ASP A 321 -12.90 6.90 10.68
C ASP A 321 -12.37 6.02 9.53
N HIS A 322 -12.07 4.76 9.85
CA HIS A 322 -11.50 3.80 8.90
C HIS A 322 -12.53 3.23 7.92
N ARG A 323 -13.82 3.30 8.24
CA ARG A 323 -14.91 2.86 7.35
C ARG A 323 -15.21 3.93 6.29
N ALA A 324 -15.36 5.17 6.75
CA ALA A 324 -15.60 6.31 5.87
C ALA A 324 -14.33 6.81 5.16
N LYS A 325 -13.14 6.33 5.58
CA LYS A 325 -11.83 6.78 5.09
C LYS A 325 -11.67 8.29 5.20
N ILE A 326 -11.90 8.84 6.39
CA ILE A 326 -11.83 10.27 6.67
C ILE A 326 -11.14 10.58 7.99
N VAL A 327 -10.42 11.69 8.01
CA VAL A 327 -9.74 12.22 9.21
C VAL A 327 -10.27 13.62 9.48
N LEU A 328 -10.76 13.82 10.70
CA LEU A 328 -11.33 15.11 11.13
C LEU A 328 -10.78 15.52 12.49
N ASN A 329 -10.28 16.75 12.58
CA ASN A 329 -10.06 17.38 13.88
C ASN A 329 -11.41 17.60 14.58
N GLY A 330 -11.44 17.48 15.89
CA GLY A 330 -12.66 17.65 16.69
C GLY A 330 -13.32 19.02 16.49
N SER A 331 -12.55 20.08 16.28
CA SER A 331 -13.08 21.42 15.97
C SER A 331 -13.90 21.47 14.64
N ARG A 332 -13.62 20.56 13.69
CA ARG A 332 -14.41 20.43 12.45
C ARG A 332 -15.76 19.74 12.68
N LEU A 333 -15.86 18.90 13.71
CA LEU A 333 -17.12 18.30 14.11
C LEU A 333 -18.02 19.30 14.85
N GLY A 334 -17.44 20.32 15.49
CA GLY A 334 -18.16 21.39 16.21
C GLY A 334 -17.47 21.77 17.52
N LYS A 335 -17.94 22.87 18.14
CA LYS A 335 -17.35 23.39 19.37
C LYS A 335 -17.33 22.38 20.52
N SER A 336 -18.40 21.55 20.65
CA SER A 336 -18.52 20.52 21.68
C SER A 336 -17.53 19.35 21.53
N TYR A 337 -16.77 19.30 20.43
CA TYR A 337 -15.77 18.27 20.13
C TYR A 337 -14.35 18.84 20.11
N SER A 338 -14.17 20.03 20.64
CA SER A 338 -12.86 20.69 20.73
C SER A 338 -11.96 20.06 21.82
N ALA A 339 -10.65 20.23 21.66
CA ALA A 339 -9.67 19.75 22.65
C ALA A 339 -9.95 20.23 24.07
N ASN A 340 -10.41 21.47 24.23
CA ASN A 340 -10.75 22.04 25.53
C ASN A 340 -11.92 21.30 26.19
N VAL A 341 -12.95 20.92 25.41
CA VAL A 341 -14.07 20.13 25.94
C VAL A 341 -13.59 18.78 26.44
N PHE A 342 -12.74 18.09 25.71
CA PHE A 342 -12.16 16.82 26.14
C PHE A 342 -11.23 16.98 27.36
N GLN A 343 -10.47 18.07 27.43
CA GLN A 343 -9.67 18.39 28.61
C GLN A 343 -10.54 18.53 29.85
N GLU A 344 -11.62 19.31 29.78
CA GLU A 344 -12.57 19.49 30.89
C GLU A 344 -13.29 18.16 31.21
N LEU A 345 -13.72 17.43 30.19
CA LEU A 345 -14.50 16.20 30.35
C LEU A 345 -13.74 15.08 31.08
N PHE A 346 -12.44 14.94 30.80
CA PHE A 346 -11.62 13.80 31.27
C PHE A 346 -10.60 14.16 32.33
N ASN A 347 -10.13 15.42 32.39
CA ASN A 347 -9.02 15.83 33.26
C ASN A 347 -9.43 16.88 34.31
N ASN A 348 -10.68 17.36 34.29
CA ASN A 348 -11.18 18.24 35.36
C ASN A 348 -12.26 17.51 36.20
N PRO A 349 -11.93 17.10 37.44
CA PRO A 349 -12.87 16.37 38.30
C PRO A 349 -14.07 17.24 38.73
N ASN A 350 -13.95 18.57 38.68
CA ASN A 350 -14.98 19.52 39.06
C ASN A 350 -15.82 20.05 37.89
N ALA A 351 -15.61 19.52 36.68
CA ALA A 351 -16.34 19.96 35.49
C ALA A 351 -17.82 19.58 35.57
N ASP A 352 -18.69 20.53 35.25
CA ASP A 352 -20.10 20.19 34.97
C ASP A 352 -20.21 19.40 33.66
N ARG A 353 -20.17 18.10 33.82
CA ARG A 353 -20.19 17.16 32.71
C ARG A 353 -21.42 17.33 31.83
N ALA A 354 -22.58 17.65 32.42
CA ALA A 354 -23.83 17.77 31.67
C ALA A 354 -23.78 18.93 30.66
N SER A 355 -23.13 20.04 31.04
CA SER A 355 -22.97 21.20 30.15
C SER A 355 -21.97 20.98 29.00
N LEU A 356 -21.02 20.05 29.18
CA LEU A 356 -19.97 19.74 28.20
C LEU A 356 -20.44 18.76 27.13
N LEU A 357 -21.43 17.93 27.43
CA LEU A 357 -21.87 16.87 26.52
C LEU A 357 -22.71 17.43 25.37
N PRO A 358 -22.42 16.99 24.11
CA PRO A 358 -23.23 17.38 22.97
C PRO A 358 -24.64 16.80 23.06
N LYS A 359 -25.64 17.50 22.53
CA LYS A 359 -26.99 16.93 22.37
C LYS A 359 -26.96 15.70 21.47
N LEU A 360 -27.58 14.60 21.91
CA LEU A 360 -27.70 13.42 21.07
C LEU A 360 -28.74 13.71 19.98
N THR A 361 -28.33 13.66 18.73
CA THR A 361 -29.25 13.60 17.60
C THR A 361 -29.74 12.15 17.45
N ALA A 362 -31.04 11.96 17.21
CA ALA A 362 -31.59 10.64 16.92
C ALA A 362 -30.79 9.98 15.75
N PRO A 363 -30.55 8.66 15.80
CA PRO A 363 -29.90 7.99 14.69
C PRO A 363 -30.71 8.26 13.42
N ALA A 364 -30.07 8.72 12.35
CA ALA A 364 -30.68 8.75 11.04
C ALA A 364 -31.21 7.33 10.78
N SER A 365 -32.53 7.20 10.58
CA SER A 365 -33.19 5.92 10.34
C SER A 365 -32.43 5.17 9.25
N ALA A 366 -31.97 3.96 9.58
CA ALA A 366 -31.38 3.06 8.61
C ALA A 366 -32.41 2.88 7.48
N THR A 367 -32.04 3.25 6.28
CA THR A 367 -32.83 2.97 5.08
C THR A 367 -33.18 1.48 5.08
N PRO A 368 -34.46 1.09 4.96
CA PRO A 368 -34.87 -0.31 4.98
C PRO A 368 -34.12 -1.02 3.83
N ARG A 369 -33.46 -2.13 4.12
CA ARG A 369 -32.99 -3.06 3.09
C ARG A 369 -34.20 -3.39 2.22
N GLN A 370 -34.16 -2.99 0.95
CA GLN A 370 -35.11 -3.49 -0.04
C GLN A 370 -34.98 -5.02 -0.02
N GLN A 371 -36.03 -5.67 0.45
CA GLN A 371 -36.25 -7.10 0.24
C GLN A 371 -36.36 -7.30 -1.26
N VAL A 372 -35.37 -7.99 -1.83
CA VAL A 372 -35.43 -8.51 -3.20
C VAL A 372 -36.57 -9.53 -3.17
N ALA A 373 -37.70 -9.18 -3.77
CA ALA A 373 -38.81 -10.07 -3.98
C ALA A 373 -38.34 -11.22 -4.87
N GLU A 374 -38.36 -12.45 -4.35
CA GLU A 374 -38.20 -13.67 -5.14
C GLU A 374 -39.33 -13.72 -6.18
N GLN A 375 -38.99 -13.64 -7.45
CA GLN A 375 -39.90 -13.94 -8.55
C GLN A 375 -40.08 -15.46 -8.62
N PRO A 376 -41.32 -15.96 -8.74
CA PRO A 376 -41.60 -17.39 -8.87
C PRO A 376 -41.08 -17.89 -10.25
N LYS A 377 -40.41 -19.04 -10.23
CA LYS A 377 -40.00 -19.76 -11.44
C LYS A 377 -41.22 -20.17 -12.25
N PRO A 378 -41.24 -19.97 -13.58
CA PRO A 378 -42.26 -20.58 -14.42
C PRO A 378 -42.06 -22.11 -14.50
N GLN A 379 -43.13 -22.83 -14.24
CA GLN A 379 -43.24 -24.26 -14.52
C GLN A 379 -43.38 -24.43 -16.04
N ARG A 380 -42.41 -25.11 -16.65
CA ARG A 380 -42.57 -26.12 -17.71
C ARG A 380 -41.25 -26.81 -18.02
#